data_6a3db01f0a001aacdaadd514ca059e2a
#
_entry.id   6a3db01f0a001aacdaadd514ca059e2a
#
_cell.length_a   1.000
_cell.length_b   1.000
_cell.length_c   1.000
_cell.angle_alpha   90.00
_cell.angle_beta   90.00
_cell.angle_gamma   90.00
#
_symmetry.space_group_name_H-M   'P 1'
#
loop_
_entity.id
_entity.type
_entity.pdbx_description
1 polymer ?
#
loop_
_entity_poly.entity_id
_entity_poly.type
_entity_poly.pdbx_seq_one_letter_code
_entity_poly.pdbx_strand_id
1 'polypeptide(L)'
;MPRRNRAVSVRPQRGKTVLHGPGGESGTSFRCIGCRSDVPIAAPGTSHRNHCPQCLTSRHVDGRIPGDRANPCRGRMIAVSSTVRHDGEWALVHQCLRCGTLKLNRIAGDDNALALLRIALRPLADPRIGRRALDAL
;
A
#
# COMPACT_ATOMS: atom_id res chain seq x y z
N MET A 1 57.07 -18.79 24.30
CA MET A 1 56.28 -19.43 23.23
C MET A 1 55.06 -18.60 22.98
N PRO A 2 54.88 -18.00 21.78
CA PRO A 2 53.72 -17.12 21.48
C PRO A 2 52.52 -17.99 21.07
N ARG A 3 51.34 -17.68 21.62
CA ARG A 3 50.06 -18.32 21.34
C ARG A 3 49.58 -17.91 19.93
N ARG A 4 49.29 -18.88 19.09
CA ARG A 4 48.76 -18.70 17.76
C ARG A 4 47.28 -18.24 17.84
N ASN A 5 46.97 -17.03 17.30
CA ASN A 5 45.64 -16.55 17.10
C ASN A 5 44.99 -17.37 15.96
N ARG A 6 43.89 -18.09 16.28
CA ARG A 6 43.03 -18.72 15.28
C ARG A 6 42.19 -17.61 14.65
N ALA A 7 42.37 -17.36 13.37
CA ALA A 7 41.50 -16.55 12.57
C ALA A 7 40.12 -17.24 12.44
N VAL A 8 39.08 -16.53 12.89
CA VAL A 8 37.69 -16.95 12.71
C VAL A 8 37.29 -16.63 11.25
N SER A 9 37.14 -17.69 10.44
CA SER A 9 36.65 -17.60 9.08
C SER A 9 35.15 -17.29 9.10
N VAL A 10 34.78 -16.05 8.81
CA VAL A 10 33.39 -15.65 8.55
C VAL A 10 33.01 -16.10 7.14
N ARG A 11 32.20 -17.15 7.05
CA ARG A 11 31.58 -17.56 5.76
C ARG A 11 30.61 -16.47 5.32
N PRO A 12 30.68 -15.99 4.06
CA PRO A 12 29.65 -15.10 3.53
C PRO A 12 28.33 -15.89 3.43
N GLN A 13 27.30 -15.39 4.09
CA GLN A 13 25.95 -15.92 3.93
C GLN A 13 25.50 -15.64 2.48
N ARG A 14 25.27 -16.70 1.73
CA ARG A 14 24.60 -16.62 0.41
C ARG A 14 23.22 -16.00 0.62
N GLY A 15 23.05 -14.78 0.14
CA GLY A 15 21.75 -14.15 0.04
C GLY A 15 20.82 -15.06 -0.75
N LYS A 16 19.70 -15.46 -0.12
CA LYS A 16 18.62 -16.17 -0.83
C LYS A 16 18.06 -15.23 -1.87
N THR A 17 18.38 -15.47 -3.13
CA THR A 17 17.70 -14.82 -4.27
C THR A 17 16.26 -15.31 -4.26
N VAL A 18 15.34 -14.47 -3.78
CA VAL A 18 13.91 -14.73 -3.85
C VAL A 18 13.49 -14.44 -5.30
N LEU A 19 13.18 -15.49 -6.04
CA LEU A 19 12.61 -15.37 -7.38
C LEU A 19 11.24 -14.73 -7.27
N HIS A 20 11.13 -13.48 -7.74
CA HIS A 20 9.87 -12.73 -7.79
C HIS A 20 9.04 -13.25 -8.96
N GLY A 21 8.00 -14.02 -8.67
CA GLY A 21 6.92 -14.27 -9.62
C GLY A 21 6.14 -12.97 -9.90
N PRO A 22 5.45 -12.85 -11.04
CA PRO A 22 4.69 -11.64 -11.38
C PRO A 22 3.58 -11.40 -10.35
N GLY A 23 3.77 -10.42 -9.47
CA GLY A 23 2.80 -9.99 -8.46
C GLY A 23 3.02 -10.49 -7.02
N GLY A 24 4.18 -11.11 -6.71
CA GLY A 24 4.49 -11.57 -5.35
C GLY A 24 4.83 -10.43 -4.41
N GLU A 25 4.10 -10.33 -3.28
CA GLU A 25 4.51 -9.55 -2.12
C GLU A 25 5.64 -10.33 -1.44
N SER A 26 6.85 -9.78 -1.40
CA SER A 26 7.82 -10.22 -0.40
C SER A 26 7.33 -9.67 0.95
N GLY A 27 7.45 -10.39 2.06
CA GLY A 27 6.88 -10.00 3.36
C GLY A 27 7.25 -8.59 3.86
N THR A 28 8.08 -7.82 3.15
CA THR A 28 8.53 -6.46 3.50
C THR A 28 8.20 -5.40 2.45
N SER A 29 7.86 -5.79 1.23
CA SER A 29 7.54 -4.87 0.12
C SER A 29 6.55 -5.50 -0.86
N PHE A 30 5.89 -4.65 -1.65
CA PHE A 30 5.05 -5.08 -2.78
C PHE A 30 5.36 -4.27 -4.03
N ARG A 31 5.06 -4.84 -5.19
CA ARG A 31 5.16 -4.13 -6.47
C ARG A 31 3.87 -3.39 -6.77
N CYS A 32 3.98 -2.07 -6.97
CA CYS A 32 2.82 -1.26 -7.32
C CYS A 32 2.18 -1.71 -8.64
N ILE A 33 0.88 -2.00 -8.62
CA ILE A 33 0.13 -2.37 -9.84
C ILE A 33 -0.06 -1.20 -10.80
N GLY A 34 0.08 0.05 -10.33
CA GLY A 34 -0.02 1.26 -11.14
C GLY A 34 1.29 1.64 -11.82
N CYS A 35 2.28 2.08 -11.06
CA CYS A 35 3.54 2.63 -11.58
C CYS A 35 4.70 1.63 -11.59
N ARG A 36 4.51 0.41 -11.10
CA ARG A 36 5.52 -0.66 -11.06
C ARG A 36 6.70 -0.43 -10.10
N SER A 37 6.66 0.58 -9.25
CA SER A 37 7.66 0.79 -8.21
C SER A 37 7.59 -0.30 -7.15
N ASP A 38 8.72 -0.65 -6.56
CA ASP A 38 8.77 -1.49 -5.36
C ASP A 38 8.50 -0.61 -4.13
N VAL A 39 7.53 -0.99 -3.32
CA VAL A 39 6.98 -0.19 -2.23
C VAL A 39 7.15 -0.92 -0.91
N PRO A 40 7.88 -0.35 0.08
CA PRO A 40 7.94 -0.92 1.42
C PRO A 40 6.57 -0.97 2.10
N ILE A 41 6.25 -2.05 2.78
CA ILE A 41 4.99 -2.19 3.53
C ILE A 41 5.00 -1.26 4.76
N ALA A 42 6.13 -1.16 5.45
CA ALA A 42 6.29 -0.21 6.54
C ALA A 42 6.53 1.21 6.00
N ALA A 43 5.87 2.19 6.61
CA ALA A 43 6.02 3.61 6.26
C ALA A 43 5.76 4.49 7.49
N PRO A 44 6.19 5.77 7.46
CA PRO A 44 5.84 6.70 8.52
C PRO A 44 4.33 6.77 8.76
N GLY A 45 3.90 6.42 9.98
CA GLY A 45 2.49 6.40 10.38
C GLY A 45 1.73 5.11 10.07
N THR A 46 2.34 4.10 9.43
CA THR A 46 1.68 2.81 9.20
C THR A 46 2.67 1.64 9.11
N SER A 47 2.29 0.50 9.66
CA SER A 47 3.00 -0.78 9.50
C SER A 47 2.38 -1.68 8.42
N HIS A 48 1.22 -1.31 7.88
CA HIS A 48 0.45 -2.10 6.92
C HIS A 48 0.03 -1.25 5.73
N ARG A 49 1.03 -0.63 5.06
CA ARG A 49 0.77 0.13 3.84
C ARG A 49 0.15 -0.77 2.77
N ASN A 50 -0.88 -0.29 2.10
CA ASN A 50 -1.55 -0.98 1.01
C ASN A 50 -1.67 -0.14 -0.27
N HIS A 51 -1.06 1.04 -0.33
CA HIS A 51 -1.01 1.89 -1.52
C HIS A 51 0.40 2.40 -1.79
N CYS A 52 0.67 2.73 -3.05
CA CYS A 52 1.94 3.27 -3.49
C CYS A 52 2.06 4.75 -3.09
N PRO A 53 3.15 5.19 -2.44
CA PRO A 53 3.33 6.59 -2.07
C PRO A 53 3.50 7.51 -3.29
N GLN A 54 3.96 7.00 -4.42
CA GLN A 54 4.21 7.81 -5.62
C GLN A 54 2.94 8.12 -6.41
N CYS A 55 2.13 7.09 -6.70
CA CYS A 55 0.95 7.23 -7.55
C CYS A 55 -0.38 7.01 -6.81
N LEU A 56 -0.34 6.72 -5.51
CA LEU A 56 -1.47 6.45 -4.62
C LEU A 56 -2.37 5.28 -5.07
N THR A 57 -1.93 4.48 -6.04
CA THR A 57 -2.66 3.28 -6.47
C THR A 57 -2.57 2.20 -5.40
N SER A 58 -3.68 1.53 -5.13
CA SER A 58 -3.79 0.41 -4.22
C SER A 58 -4.26 -0.85 -4.93
N ARG A 59 -4.32 -1.95 -4.19
CA ARG A 59 -4.91 -3.22 -4.62
C ARG A 59 -5.96 -3.66 -3.62
N HIS A 60 -7.08 -4.18 -4.10
CA HIS A 60 -8.17 -4.66 -3.26
C HIS A 60 -7.84 -6.06 -2.71
N VAL A 61 -6.97 -6.08 -1.71
CA VAL A 61 -6.46 -7.31 -1.09
C VAL A 61 -7.00 -7.54 0.32
N ASP A 62 -7.37 -6.47 1.03
CA ASP A 62 -7.88 -6.59 2.40
C ASP A 62 -9.38 -6.86 2.40
N GLY A 63 -9.79 -7.80 3.25
CA GLY A 63 -11.18 -8.10 3.52
C GLY A 63 -11.79 -7.13 4.54
N ARG A 64 -12.35 -7.68 5.61
CA ARG A 64 -12.98 -6.86 6.67
C ARG A 64 -11.96 -6.23 7.61
N ILE A 65 -10.85 -6.92 7.86
CA ILE A 65 -9.80 -6.47 8.77
C ILE A 65 -8.67 -5.84 7.95
N PRO A 66 -8.28 -4.58 8.25
CA PRO A 66 -7.16 -3.95 7.57
C PRO A 66 -5.88 -4.79 7.71
N GLY A 67 -5.22 -5.08 6.58
CA GLY A 67 -3.99 -5.87 6.53
C GLY A 67 -4.18 -7.39 6.50
N ASP A 68 -5.42 -7.91 6.51
CA ASP A 68 -5.69 -9.36 6.51
C ASP A 68 -5.41 -10.05 5.17
N ARG A 69 -5.27 -9.30 4.10
CA ARG A 69 -5.01 -9.78 2.73
C ARG A 69 -5.99 -10.88 2.24
N ALA A 70 -7.16 -10.97 2.86
CA ALA A 70 -8.12 -12.06 2.67
C ALA A 70 -9.12 -11.82 1.52
N ASN A 71 -9.09 -10.66 0.86
CA ASN A 71 -10.03 -10.36 -0.21
C ASN A 71 -9.62 -11.04 -1.54
N PRO A 72 -10.48 -11.87 -2.14
CA PRO A 72 -10.17 -12.56 -3.39
C PRO A 72 -10.22 -11.65 -4.62
N CYS A 73 -10.79 -10.44 -4.53
CA CYS A 73 -10.98 -9.54 -5.67
C CYS A 73 -9.66 -9.19 -6.37
N ARG A 74 -8.63 -8.76 -5.61
CA ARG A 74 -7.31 -8.39 -6.12
C ARG A 74 -7.32 -7.28 -7.19
N GLY A 75 -8.44 -6.57 -7.37
CA GLY A 75 -8.60 -5.52 -8.37
C GLY A 75 -7.73 -4.29 -8.06
N ARG A 76 -7.37 -3.55 -9.12
CA ARG A 76 -6.70 -2.25 -8.98
C ARG A 76 -7.65 -1.26 -8.33
N MET A 77 -7.15 -0.50 -7.34
CA MET A 77 -7.88 0.58 -6.70
C MET A 77 -7.22 1.92 -7.02
N ILE A 78 -8.03 2.89 -7.41
CA ILE A 78 -7.58 4.28 -7.62
C ILE A 78 -8.02 5.15 -6.46
N ALA A 79 -7.19 6.09 -6.04
CA ALA A 79 -7.58 7.11 -5.09
C ALA A 79 -8.51 8.12 -5.78
N VAL A 80 -9.73 8.25 -5.28
CA VAL A 80 -10.78 9.10 -5.89
C VAL A 80 -11.02 10.36 -5.08
N SER A 81 -10.76 10.34 -3.77
CA SER A 81 -10.93 11.48 -2.87
C SER A 81 -10.09 11.31 -1.61
N SER A 82 -10.13 12.31 -0.75
CA SER A 82 -9.65 12.25 0.63
C SER A 82 -10.75 12.66 1.60
N THR A 83 -10.68 12.15 2.81
CA THR A 83 -11.62 12.46 3.88
C THR A 83 -10.91 12.47 5.23
N VAL A 84 -11.57 13.01 6.24
CA VAL A 84 -11.13 12.95 7.64
C VAL A 84 -11.94 11.87 8.35
N ARG A 85 -11.26 10.95 8.99
CA ARG A 85 -11.87 9.89 9.80
C ARG A 85 -12.41 10.47 11.12
N HIS A 86 -13.25 9.68 11.81
CA HIS A 86 -13.81 10.09 13.11
C HIS A 86 -12.74 10.36 14.20
N ASP A 87 -11.54 9.80 14.05
CA ASP A 87 -10.38 9.99 14.92
C ASP A 87 -9.55 11.24 14.54
N GLY A 88 -9.99 12.02 13.55
CA GLY A 88 -9.31 13.22 13.04
C GLY A 88 -8.19 12.95 12.05
N GLU A 89 -7.89 11.68 11.74
CA GLU A 89 -6.85 11.34 10.76
C GLU A 89 -7.34 11.47 9.31
N TRP A 90 -6.46 11.95 8.45
CA TRP A 90 -6.71 12.01 7.02
C TRP A 90 -6.57 10.62 6.38
N ALA A 91 -7.49 10.31 5.49
CA ALA A 91 -7.49 9.07 4.74
C ALA A 91 -7.80 9.30 3.27
N LEU A 92 -7.26 8.44 2.42
CA LEU A 92 -7.61 8.33 1.02
C LEU A 92 -8.86 7.45 0.86
N VAL A 93 -9.77 7.89 0.02
CA VAL A 93 -10.89 7.08 -0.46
C VAL A 93 -10.44 6.39 -1.74
N HIS A 94 -10.30 5.07 -1.70
CA HIS A 94 -9.94 4.25 -2.85
C HIS A 94 -11.17 3.54 -3.41
N GLN A 95 -11.33 3.55 -4.74
CA GLN A 95 -12.35 2.79 -5.43
C GLN A 95 -11.72 1.65 -6.22
N CYS A 96 -12.23 0.44 -6.03
CA CYS A 96 -11.82 -0.71 -6.82
C CYS A 96 -12.43 -0.65 -8.22
N LEU A 97 -11.57 -0.68 -9.24
CA LEU A 97 -12.02 -0.67 -10.64
C LEU A 97 -12.69 -1.98 -11.08
N ARG A 98 -12.51 -3.06 -10.30
CA ARG A 98 -13.07 -4.37 -10.62
C ARG A 98 -14.44 -4.61 -10.03
N CYS A 99 -14.62 -4.29 -8.74
CA CYS A 99 -15.88 -4.56 -8.02
C CYS A 99 -16.61 -3.32 -7.51
N GLY A 100 -16.05 -2.11 -7.73
CA GLY A 100 -16.65 -0.83 -7.34
C GLY A 100 -16.55 -0.49 -5.85
N THR A 101 -16.12 -1.42 -5.01
CA THR A 101 -16.02 -1.21 -3.55
C THR A 101 -15.13 -0.02 -3.22
N LEU A 102 -15.57 0.81 -2.26
CA LEU A 102 -14.77 1.86 -1.66
C LEU A 102 -14.06 1.34 -0.39
N LYS A 103 -12.83 1.80 -0.19
CA LYS A 103 -12.04 1.55 1.02
C LYS A 103 -11.33 2.82 1.46
N LEU A 104 -11.24 3.00 2.78
CA LEU A 104 -10.44 4.05 3.37
C LEU A 104 -9.04 3.51 3.69
N ASN A 105 -8.03 4.25 3.27
CA ASN A 105 -6.64 3.96 3.55
C ASN A 105 -5.98 5.18 4.19
N ARG A 106 -5.33 4.99 5.34
CA ARG A 106 -4.62 6.05 6.04
C ARG A 106 -3.54 6.64 5.13
N ILE A 107 -3.41 7.98 5.13
CA ILE A 107 -2.31 8.67 4.45
C ILE A 107 -1.01 8.36 5.20
N ALA A 108 0.03 7.99 4.48
CA ALA A 108 1.36 7.78 5.03
C ALA A 108 2.21 9.04 4.92
N GLY A 109 3.20 9.18 5.81
CA GLY A 109 4.01 10.41 5.89
C GLY A 109 4.90 10.68 4.68
N ASP A 110 5.13 9.68 3.82
CA ASP A 110 5.92 9.76 2.59
C ASP A 110 5.07 9.75 1.31
N ASP A 111 3.74 9.88 1.42
CA ASP A 111 2.87 9.97 0.26
C ASP A 111 3.12 11.25 -0.54
N ASN A 112 3.08 11.13 -1.86
CA ASN A 112 3.32 12.24 -2.78
C ASN A 112 2.34 13.40 -2.56
N ALA A 113 2.85 14.53 -2.07
CA ALA A 113 2.05 15.69 -1.70
C ALA A 113 1.25 16.29 -2.87
N LEU A 114 1.81 16.31 -4.08
CA LEU A 114 1.09 16.80 -5.27
C LEU A 114 -0.05 15.85 -5.67
N ALA A 115 0.16 14.54 -5.55
CA ALA A 115 -0.88 13.56 -5.83
C ALA A 115 -2.01 13.68 -4.80
N LEU A 116 -1.68 13.86 -3.52
CA LEU A 116 -2.66 14.11 -2.44
C LEU A 116 -3.46 15.40 -2.69
N LEU A 117 -2.78 16.50 -3.05
CA LEU A 117 -3.44 17.77 -3.34
C LEU A 117 -4.42 17.65 -4.52
N ARG A 118 -4.01 17.00 -5.61
CA ARG A 118 -4.88 16.76 -6.77
C ARG A 118 -6.14 15.98 -6.41
N ILE A 119 -6.02 15.03 -5.50
CA ILE A 119 -7.16 14.22 -5.03
C ILE A 119 -8.05 15.03 -4.09
N ALA A 120 -7.47 15.80 -3.17
CA ALA A 120 -8.23 16.65 -2.25
C ALA A 120 -9.09 17.69 -2.95
N LEU A 121 -8.69 18.14 -4.14
CA LEU A 121 -9.45 19.08 -4.95
C LEU A 121 -10.58 18.42 -5.77
N ARG A 122 -10.70 17.09 -5.77
CA ARG A 122 -11.80 16.39 -6.44
C ARG A 122 -13.01 16.27 -5.52
N PRO A 123 -14.19 16.74 -5.92
CA PRO A 123 -15.40 16.55 -5.13
C PRO A 123 -15.79 15.07 -5.08
N LEU A 124 -16.30 14.61 -3.93
CA LEU A 124 -16.87 13.26 -3.76
C LEU A 124 -18.10 13.03 -4.67
N ALA A 125 -18.73 14.11 -5.15
CA ALA A 125 -19.82 14.05 -6.11
C ALA A 125 -19.39 13.72 -7.55
N ASP A 126 -18.15 13.28 -7.78
CA ASP A 126 -17.69 12.82 -9.08
C ASP A 126 -18.61 11.69 -9.58
N PRO A 127 -19.21 11.81 -10.79
CA PRO A 127 -20.15 10.82 -11.32
C PRO A 127 -19.54 9.43 -11.52
N ARG A 128 -18.21 9.32 -11.48
CA ARG A 128 -17.48 8.03 -11.50
C ARG A 128 -17.61 7.24 -10.19
N ILE A 129 -18.04 7.90 -9.11
CA ILE A 129 -18.24 7.27 -7.81
C ILE A 129 -19.72 6.95 -7.67
N GLY A 130 -20.07 5.67 -7.70
CA GLY A 130 -21.45 5.23 -7.54
C GLY A 130 -22.01 5.58 -6.16
N ARG A 131 -23.22 6.13 -6.10
CA ARG A 131 -23.88 6.57 -4.85
C ARG A 131 -23.91 5.46 -3.79
N ARG A 132 -24.25 4.23 -4.17
CA ARG A 132 -24.25 3.06 -3.26
C ARG A 132 -22.89 2.75 -2.62
N ALA A 133 -21.81 3.11 -3.29
CA ALA A 133 -20.47 2.91 -2.79
C ALA A 133 -20.10 3.96 -1.73
N LEU A 134 -20.67 5.17 -1.82
CA LEU A 134 -20.51 6.23 -0.80
C LEU A 134 -21.26 5.89 0.50
N ASP A 135 -22.45 5.30 0.38
CA ASP A 135 -23.27 4.93 1.54
C ASP A 135 -22.66 3.78 2.37
N ALA A 136 -21.62 3.12 1.84
CA ALA A 136 -20.91 2.02 2.50
C ALA A 136 -19.63 2.45 3.25
N LEU A 137 -19.29 3.75 3.24
CA LEU A 137 -18.14 4.31 3.97
C LEU A 137 -18.51 4.64 5.41
#